data_0e95f22674e482a9d29e99c83e4aba1e
#
_entry.id   0e95f22674e482a9d29e99c83e4aba1e
#
_cell.length_a   1.000
_cell.length_b   1.000
_cell.length_c   1.000
_cell.angle_alpha   90.00
_cell.angle_beta   90.00
_cell.angle_gamma   90.00
#
_symmetry.space_group_name_H-M   'P 1'
#
loop_
_entity.id
_entity.type
_entity.pdbx_description
1 polymer ?
#
loop_
_entity_poly.entity_id
_entity_poly.type
_entity_poly.pdbx_seq_one_letter_code
_entity_poly.pdbx_strand_id
1 'polypeptide(L)'
;MSMLIRAGKKSFGVWMIAISLLLTLSACGTSGGTNGGAASGTAGGKDTTVPAAKPQEPAKEVPKELPTINVAYMPDIHGATPIVLGEEKGYFKEAGVKINAVKFLSGPPEFQAMAAGDIDIAYIGPGATFLSAQGKGNIIAVDSLNTGDMVYATKKSGIKDWKDLKGKTVGVPKGTSGEMILNLGIKKGGLKPEDVNAVNMDVAGAVSAFVAGKVDAVAIWSPYTSEIEKQVGKDNIVKLGDNKMFFPEYVFPQSWVVNPKFLKEKPELVEKFLAAWVKANDYRIKNIEETIKLTAKYTQVPEDSLKVQVDTTEWIESKKQVDYFKDGTVIKWYENLEKLFVENGKLTEVVKGDTFVSPAPFLKVVK
;
A
#
# COMPACT_ATOMS: atom_id res chain seq x y z
N MET A 1 -3.88 -45.94 -49.01
CA MET A 1 -3.97 -47.00 -48.01
C MET A 1 -4.47 -46.37 -46.72
N SER A 2 -5.70 -46.64 -46.44
CA SER A 2 -6.54 -46.01 -45.39
C SER A 2 -6.22 -46.61 -44.00
N MET A 3 -6.10 -45.81 -42.99
CA MET A 3 -6.29 -46.31 -41.60
C MET A 3 -6.93 -45.26 -40.72
N LEU A 4 -8.22 -45.50 -40.44
CA LEU A 4 -9.03 -44.86 -39.43
C LEU A 4 -8.52 -45.20 -38.02
N ILE A 5 -8.44 -44.19 -37.13
CA ILE A 5 -8.35 -44.45 -35.70
C ILE A 5 -9.44 -43.67 -34.96
N ARG A 6 -10.17 -44.45 -34.20
CA ARG A 6 -11.36 -44.18 -33.38
C ARG A 6 -11.23 -43.04 -32.37
N ALA A 7 -12.30 -42.27 -32.29
CA ALA A 7 -12.64 -41.37 -31.20
C ALA A 7 -13.04 -42.16 -29.92
N GLY A 8 -12.41 -41.86 -28.80
CA GLY A 8 -12.79 -42.29 -27.46
C GLY A 8 -13.48 -41.15 -26.71
N LYS A 9 -14.79 -41.17 -26.57
CA LYS A 9 -15.58 -40.34 -25.66
C LYS A 9 -15.34 -40.82 -24.21
N LYS A 10 -14.82 -39.98 -23.36
CA LYS A 10 -14.92 -40.15 -21.91
C LYS A 10 -15.92 -39.13 -21.35
N SER A 11 -17.00 -39.68 -20.84
CA SER A 11 -18.06 -39.00 -20.11
C SER A 11 -17.56 -38.48 -18.77
N PHE A 12 -17.75 -37.18 -18.53
CA PHE A 12 -17.60 -36.58 -17.19
C PHE A 12 -18.93 -36.66 -16.46
N GLY A 13 -18.98 -37.46 -15.41
CA GLY A 13 -20.09 -37.53 -14.49
C GLY A 13 -20.18 -36.28 -13.61
N VAL A 14 -21.33 -35.63 -13.67
CA VAL A 14 -21.70 -34.53 -12.78
C VAL A 14 -22.17 -35.13 -11.45
N TRP A 15 -21.45 -34.83 -10.38
CA TRP A 15 -21.91 -35.08 -9.02
C TRP A 15 -22.61 -33.84 -8.49
N MET A 16 -23.93 -33.88 -8.42
CA MET A 16 -24.75 -32.96 -7.64
C MET A 16 -24.77 -33.41 -6.19
N ILE A 17 -24.26 -32.59 -5.28
CA ILE A 17 -24.47 -32.72 -3.86
C ILE A 17 -25.60 -31.76 -3.47
N ALA A 18 -26.76 -32.34 -3.16
CA ALA A 18 -27.89 -31.62 -2.59
C ALA A 18 -27.64 -31.45 -1.09
N ILE A 19 -27.53 -30.22 -0.61
CA ILE A 19 -27.53 -29.89 0.81
C ILE A 19 -28.94 -29.48 1.21
N SER A 20 -29.58 -30.35 2.00
CA SER A 20 -30.91 -30.14 2.56
C SER A 20 -30.87 -29.11 3.68
N LEU A 21 -31.66 -28.08 3.54
CA LEU A 21 -31.90 -27.02 4.53
C LEU A 21 -32.94 -27.52 5.53
N LEU A 22 -32.54 -27.75 6.79
CA LEU A 22 -33.48 -28.00 7.90
C LEU A 22 -33.78 -26.68 8.61
N LEU A 23 -34.98 -26.16 8.35
CA LEU A 23 -35.63 -25.10 9.11
C LEU A 23 -36.31 -25.71 10.36
N THR A 24 -35.90 -25.32 11.55
CA THR A 24 -36.70 -25.54 12.77
C THR A 24 -37.30 -24.22 13.20
N LEU A 25 -38.59 -24.08 12.97
CA LEU A 25 -39.48 -23.10 13.63
C LEU A 25 -39.76 -23.62 15.06
N SER A 26 -39.60 -22.77 16.04
CA SER A 26 -40.27 -22.91 17.33
C SER A 26 -41.02 -21.61 17.59
N ALA A 27 -42.34 -21.75 17.52
CA ALA A 27 -43.31 -20.70 17.82
C ALA A 27 -43.95 -20.95 19.20
N CYS A 28 -44.47 -19.88 19.76
CA CYS A 28 -45.61 -19.78 20.69
C CYS A 28 -45.38 -19.86 22.19
N GLY A 29 -45.87 -18.83 22.82
CA GLY A 29 -46.32 -18.81 24.18
C GLY A 29 -46.91 -17.45 24.58
N THR A 30 -48.11 -17.15 24.05
CA THR A 30 -48.97 -16.05 24.51
C THR A 30 -49.90 -16.51 25.64
N SER A 31 -50.02 -15.72 26.71
CA SER A 31 -51.27 -15.62 27.54
C SER A 31 -51.04 -14.42 28.48
N GLY A 32 -51.78 -13.36 28.51
CA GLY A 32 -53.19 -13.11 28.44
C GLY A 32 -53.86 -13.29 29.81
N GLY A 33 -54.12 -12.22 30.56
CA GLY A 33 -54.88 -12.28 31.79
C GLY A 33 -55.12 -10.90 32.40
N THR A 34 -56.28 -10.34 32.14
CA THR A 34 -56.91 -9.10 32.64
C THR A 34 -57.61 -9.31 33.98
N ASN A 35 -57.87 -8.19 34.65
CA ASN A 35 -58.84 -7.88 35.71
C ASN A 35 -58.24 -7.76 37.12
N GLY A 36 -58.35 -6.65 37.84
CA GLY A 36 -59.51 -5.80 38.05
C GLY A 36 -59.94 -5.96 39.52
N GLY A 37 -59.91 -4.90 40.31
CA GLY A 37 -60.49 -4.94 41.62
C GLY A 37 -59.93 -3.89 42.59
N ALA A 38 -60.67 -2.84 42.75
CA ALA A 38 -60.53 -1.81 43.81
C ALA A 38 -61.00 -2.32 45.15
N ALA A 39 -60.33 -1.93 46.24
CA ALA A 39 -61.03 -1.55 47.53
C ALA A 39 -59.98 -1.00 48.53
N SER A 40 -60.19 0.21 48.90
CA SER A 40 -60.24 0.92 50.18
C SER A 40 -59.74 0.20 51.44
N GLY A 41 -58.92 0.91 52.25
CA GLY A 41 -58.72 0.58 53.67
C GLY A 41 -57.54 1.33 54.33
N THR A 42 -57.81 2.49 54.85
CA THR A 42 -57.39 3.15 56.14
C THR A 42 -56.01 2.84 56.76
N ALA A 43 -55.28 3.93 56.95
CA ALA A 43 -54.52 4.44 58.11
C ALA A 43 -53.65 3.51 58.97
N GLY A 44 -52.34 3.88 59.07
CA GLY A 44 -51.44 3.43 60.09
C GLY A 44 -50.05 3.98 59.89
N GLY A 45 -49.77 5.13 60.54
CA GLY A 45 -48.41 5.71 60.50
C GLY A 45 -47.41 4.81 61.21
N LYS A 46 -46.25 4.67 60.57
CA LYS A 46 -44.98 4.37 61.24
C LYS A 46 -43.85 5.06 60.50
N ASP A 47 -43.23 5.90 61.32
CA ASP A 47 -41.93 6.47 61.10
C ASP A 47 -40.94 5.45 60.51
N THR A 48 -40.44 5.67 59.33
CA THR A 48 -39.28 4.93 58.78
C THR A 48 -38.26 5.94 58.31
N THR A 49 -37.28 6.11 59.16
CA THR A 49 -35.98 6.71 58.87
C THR A 49 -35.43 6.20 57.53
N VAL A 50 -35.25 7.12 56.58
CA VAL A 50 -34.58 6.89 55.30
C VAL A 50 -33.10 6.62 55.60
N PRO A 51 -32.52 5.49 55.21
CA PRO A 51 -31.08 5.31 55.31
C PRO A 51 -30.37 6.27 54.35
N ALA A 52 -29.40 7.03 54.86
CA ALA A 52 -28.53 7.88 54.07
C ALA A 52 -27.89 7.09 52.94
N ALA A 53 -28.07 7.55 51.70
CA ALA A 53 -27.43 7.02 50.51
C ALA A 53 -25.89 7.08 50.70
N LYS A 54 -25.23 5.92 50.63
CA LYS A 54 -23.78 5.85 50.55
C LYS A 54 -23.32 6.67 49.36
N PRO A 55 -22.21 7.41 49.47
CA PRO A 55 -21.60 8.07 48.31
C PRO A 55 -21.31 7.01 47.25
N GLN A 56 -21.88 7.17 46.05
CA GLN A 56 -21.47 6.38 44.87
C GLN A 56 -19.99 6.70 44.56
N GLU A 57 -19.16 5.69 44.64
CA GLU A 57 -17.81 5.78 44.08
C GLU A 57 -17.94 6.27 42.63
N PRO A 58 -17.05 7.19 42.18
CA PRO A 58 -17.06 7.63 40.79
C PRO A 58 -16.86 6.40 39.91
N ALA A 59 -17.77 6.21 38.96
CA ALA A 59 -17.67 5.14 37.97
C ALA A 59 -16.29 5.22 37.32
N LYS A 60 -15.51 4.13 37.39
CA LYS A 60 -14.26 4.00 36.69
C LYS A 60 -14.56 4.24 35.22
N GLU A 61 -14.04 5.33 34.65
CA GLU A 61 -14.11 5.58 33.21
C GLU A 61 -13.57 4.33 32.50
N VAL A 62 -14.41 3.68 31.73
CA VAL A 62 -14.01 2.61 30.81
C VAL A 62 -13.05 3.26 29.83
N PRO A 63 -11.80 2.76 29.69
CA PRO A 63 -10.85 3.35 28.77
C PRO A 63 -11.49 3.37 27.36
N LYS A 64 -11.68 4.57 26.80
CA LYS A 64 -12.23 4.73 25.46
C LYS A 64 -11.30 4.01 24.48
N GLU A 65 -11.81 3.02 23.79
CA GLU A 65 -11.03 2.28 22.80
C GLU A 65 -10.53 3.24 21.71
N LEU A 66 -9.21 3.15 21.38
CA LEU A 66 -8.62 4.02 20.39
C LEU A 66 -9.17 3.68 18.99
N PRO A 67 -9.50 4.68 18.16
CA PRO A 67 -9.92 4.45 16.80
C PRO A 67 -8.82 3.73 16.01
N THR A 68 -9.24 2.80 15.15
CA THR A 68 -8.35 2.02 14.31
C THR A 68 -8.32 2.61 12.90
N ILE A 69 -7.12 2.68 12.31
CA ILE A 69 -6.87 3.08 10.92
C ILE A 69 -6.31 1.86 10.19
N ASN A 70 -6.91 1.48 9.05
CA ASN A 70 -6.41 0.42 8.21
C ASN A 70 -5.34 0.97 7.26
N VAL A 71 -4.10 0.51 7.41
CA VAL A 71 -2.95 1.05 6.69
C VAL A 71 -2.31 -0.03 5.84
N ALA A 72 -2.32 0.17 4.51
CA ALA A 72 -1.59 -0.68 3.58
C ALA A 72 -0.11 -0.31 3.53
N TYR A 73 0.75 -1.32 3.47
CA TYR A 73 2.19 -1.14 3.37
C TYR A 73 2.85 -2.21 2.51
N MET A 74 3.98 -1.87 1.90
CA MET A 74 4.89 -2.84 1.30
C MET A 74 5.98 -3.25 2.30
N PRO A 75 6.45 -4.53 2.27
CA PRO A 75 7.46 -5.03 3.21
C PRO A 75 8.87 -4.56 2.81
N ASP A 76 9.09 -3.27 2.86
CA ASP A 76 10.33 -2.59 2.51
C ASP A 76 10.71 -1.52 3.56
N ILE A 77 11.86 -0.85 3.37
CA ILE A 77 12.35 0.17 4.30
C ILE A 77 11.48 1.43 4.32
N HIS A 78 10.62 1.62 3.32
CA HIS A 78 9.78 2.80 3.16
C HIS A 78 8.40 2.60 3.78
N GLY A 79 7.63 1.63 3.26
CA GLY A 79 6.26 1.40 3.67
C GLY A 79 6.14 0.78 5.06
N ALA A 80 7.03 -0.17 5.41
CA ALA A 80 6.96 -0.85 6.71
C ALA A 80 7.52 -0.02 7.86
N THR A 81 8.60 0.73 7.62
CA THR A 81 9.35 1.40 8.70
C THR A 81 8.52 2.38 9.53
N PRO A 82 7.73 3.31 8.94
CA PRO A 82 6.93 4.22 9.75
C PRO A 82 5.91 3.51 10.64
N ILE A 83 5.39 2.37 10.17
CA ILE A 83 4.47 1.54 10.95
C ILE A 83 5.22 0.89 12.13
N VAL A 84 6.33 0.23 11.83
CA VAL A 84 7.16 -0.45 12.85
C VAL A 84 7.65 0.51 13.93
N LEU A 85 8.22 1.64 13.54
CA LEU A 85 8.68 2.65 14.47
C LEU A 85 7.52 3.30 15.24
N GLY A 86 6.40 3.53 14.57
CA GLY A 86 5.20 4.08 15.20
C GLY A 86 4.67 3.20 16.32
N GLU A 87 4.71 1.87 16.14
CA GLU A 87 4.33 0.89 17.16
C GLU A 87 5.42 0.74 18.25
N GLU A 88 6.66 0.44 17.87
CA GLU A 88 7.78 0.17 18.81
C GLU A 88 8.11 1.38 19.70
N LYS A 89 8.02 2.60 19.16
CA LYS A 89 8.24 3.85 19.89
C LYS A 89 6.98 4.43 20.52
N GLY A 90 5.82 3.82 20.29
CA GLY A 90 4.54 4.24 20.85
C GLY A 90 3.95 5.52 20.23
N TYR A 91 4.42 5.95 19.05
CA TYR A 91 3.96 7.21 18.43
C TYR A 91 2.47 7.17 18.04
N PHE A 92 1.94 6.03 17.59
CA PHE A 92 0.52 5.88 17.29
C PHE A 92 -0.34 5.94 18.54
N LYS A 93 0.11 5.30 19.64
CA LYS A 93 -0.57 5.37 20.93
C LYS A 93 -0.59 6.81 21.48
N GLU A 94 0.53 7.53 21.37
CA GLU A 94 0.63 8.93 21.74
C GLU A 94 -0.29 9.83 20.91
N ALA A 95 -0.39 9.55 19.60
CA ALA A 95 -1.33 10.23 18.70
C ALA A 95 -2.81 9.85 18.97
N GLY A 96 -3.06 8.82 19.78
CA GLY A 96 -4.41 8.37 20.14
C GLY A 96 -5.11 7.61 19.01
N VAL A 97 -4.37 6.72 18.31
CA VAL A 97 -4.88 5.81 17.28
C VAL A 97 -4.25 4.43 17.40
N LYS A 98 -4.90 3.42 16.82
CA LYS A 98 -4.36 2.09 16.55
C LYS A 98 -4.20 1.91 15.05
N ILE A 99 -3.19 1.14 14.63
CA ILE A 99 -2.97 0.79 13.24
C ILE A 99 -3.30 -0.69 13.04
N ASN A 100 -4.15 -0.96 12.04
CA ASN A 100 -4.29 -2.28 11.45
C ASN A 100 -3.48 -2.32 10.16
N ALA A 101 -2.28 -2.89 10.23
CA ALA A 101 -1.34 -2.90 9.11
C ALA A 101 -1.62 -4.09 8.18
N VAL A 102 -1.87 -3.80 6.90
CA VAL A 102 -2.18 -4.79 5.86
C VAL A 102 -1.08 -4.81 4.81
N LYS A 103 -0.45 -5.97 4.62
CA LYS A 103 0.67 -6.14 3.71
C LYS A 103 0.21 -6.30 2.26
N PHE A 104 0.80 -5.51 1.37
CA PHE A 104 0.71 -5.64 -0.09
C PHE A 104 2.11 -5.76 -0.70
N LEU A 105 2.19 -6.14 -1.97
CA LEU A 105 3.47 -6.24 -2.69
C LEU A 105 3.63 -5.16 -3.76
N SER A 106 2.57 -4.40 -4.05
CA SER A 106 2.58 -3.31 -5.04
C SER A 106 1.40 -2.36 -4.83
N GLY A 107 1.50 -1.12 -5.35
CA GLY A 107 0.50 -0.08 -5.16
C GLY A 107 -0.88 -0.32 -5.81
N PRO A 108 -1.01 -0.84 -7.04
CA PRO A 108 -2.33 -0.98 -7.66
C PRO A 108 -3.34 -1.81 -6.87
N PRO A 109 -2.99 -2.95 -6.24
CA PRO A 109 -3.90 -3.67 -5.34
C PRO A 109 -4.30 -2.88 -4.09
N GLU A 110 -3.42 -2.00 -3.57
CA GLU A 110 -3.74 -1.13 -2.44
C GLU A 110 -4.86 -0.15 -2.78
N PHE A 111 -4.83 0.45 -3.99
CA PHE A 111 -5.91 1.31 -4.47
C PHE A 111 -7.23 0.54 -4.68
N GLN A 112 -7.17 -0.73 -5.07
CA GLN A 112 -8.37 -1.57 -5.16
C GLN A 112 -8.99 -1.80 -3.78
N ALA A 113 -8.17 -2.15 -2.79
CA ALA A 113 -8.61 -2.32 -1.40
C ALA A 113 -9.11 -0.99 -0.79
N MET A 114 -8.47 0.13 -1.14
CA MET A 114 -8.93 1.47 -0.75
C MET A 114 -10.29 1.80 -1.35
N ALA A 115 -10.54 1.48 -2.62
CA ALA A 115 -11.81 1.67 -3.28
C ALA A 115 -12.92 0.77 -2.70
N ALA A 116 -12.58 -0.41 -2.21
CA ALA A 116 -13.48 -1.31 -1.51
C ALA A 116 -13.83 -0.84 -0.08
N GLY A 117 -13.04 0.09 0.49
CA GLY A 117 -13.19 0.59 1.85
C GLY A 117 -12.45 -0.23 2.91
N ASP A 118 -11.61 -1.17 2.49
CA ASP A 118 -10.81 -2.02 3.38
C ASP A 118 -9.56 -1.31 3.90
N ILE A 119 -9.07 -0.32 3.15
CA ILE A 119 -7.87 0.47 3.45
C ILE A 119 -8.20 1.95 3.51
N ASP A 120 -7.73 2.63 4.55
CA ASP A 120 -7.89 4.05 4.78
C ASP A 120 -6.69 4.86 4.27
N ILE A 121 -5.46 4.39 4.53
CA ILE A 121 -4.20 5.03 4.16
C ILE A 121 -3.27 3.96 3.57
N ALA A 122 -2.49 4.33 2.55
CA ALA A 122 -1.57 3.40 1.89
C ALA A 122 -0.22 4.05 1.58
N TYR A 123 0.83 3.23 1.58
CA TYR A 123 2.13 3.60 1.02
C TYR A 123 2.23 3.08 -0.42
N ILE A 124 2.63 3.95 -1.34
CA ILE A 124 2.75 3.59 -2.76
C ILE A 124 4.09 4.04 -3.37
N GLY A 125 4.58 3.26 -4.32
CA GLY A 125 5.68 3.68 -5.18
C GLY A 125 5.24 4.67 -6.27
N PRO A 126 6.21 5.37 -6.91
CA PRO A 126 5.93 6.44 -7.86
C PRO A 126 5.12 6.01 -9.07
N GLY A 127 5.26 4.75 -9.51
CA GLY A 127 4.55 4.23 -10.68
C GLY A 127 3.04 4.09 -10.50
N ALA A 128 2.53 4.10 -9.26
CA ALA A 128 1.09 4.01 -8.99
C ALA A 128 0.41 5.39 -8.80
N THR A 129 1.16 6.49 -8.84
CA THR A 129 0.64 7.85 -8.57
C THR A 129 -0.38 8.32 -9.62
N PHE A 130 -0.38 7.74 -10.84
CA PHE A 130 -1.43 8.00 -11.83
C PHE A 130 -2.84 7.64 -11.30
N LEU A 131 -2.94 6.67 -10.36
CA LEU A 131 -4.22 6.32 -9.73
C LEU A 131 -4.71 7.43 -8.80
N SER A 132 -3.79 8.17 -8.16
CA SER A 132 -4.13 9.39 -7.42
C SER A 132 -4.62 10.49 -8.37
N ALA A 133 -3.95 10.70 -9.49
CA ALA A 133 -4.38 11.64 -10.53
C ALA A 133 -5.77 11.27 -11.12
N GLN A 134 -6.12 9.97 -11.13
CA GLN A 134 -7.47 9.49 -11.46
C GLN A 134 -8.49 9.68 -10.31
N GLY A 135 -8.13 10.35 -9.22
CA GLY A 135 -9.02 10.60 -8.07
C GLY A 135 -9.24 9.44 -7.12
N LYS A 136 -8.42 8.37 -7.21
CA LYS A 136 -8.59 7.15 -6.38
C LYS A 136 -7.92 7.24 -5.01
N GLY A 137 -7.12 8.28 -4.76
CA GLY A 137 -6.46 8.55 -3.49
C GLY A 137 -5.79 9.91 -3.50
N ASN A 138 -5.69 10.56 -2.33
CA ASN A 138 -5.01 11.84 -2.18
C ASN A 138 -3.63 11.64 -1.56
N ILE A 139 -2.60 12.20 -2.17
CA ILE A 139 -1.24 12.19 -1.62
C ILE A 139 -1.17 13.16 -0.44
N ILE A 140 -0.77 12.67 0.73
CA ILE A 140 -0.72 13.43 1.98
C ILE A 140 0.68 13.63 2.53
N ALA A 141 1.64 12.81 2.10
CA ALA A 141 3.06 12.96 2.44
C ALA A 141 3.94 12.31 1.37
N VAL A 142 5.15 12.83 1.19
CA VAL A 142 6.21 12.20 0.40
C VAL A 142 7.12 11.43 1.34
N ASP A 143 7.26 10.14 1.11
CA ASP A 143 8.12 9.30 1.95
C ASP A 143 9.61 9.59 1.72
N SER A 144 9.98 9.61 0.44
CA SER A 144 11.36 9.76 -0.01
C SER A 144 11.40 9.86 -1.55
N LEU A 145 12.59 10.06 -2.11
CA LEU A 145 12.81 9.93 -3.55
C LEU A 145 13.53 8.62 -3.84
N ASN A 146 12.94 7.80 -4.71
CA ASN A 146 13.45 6.48 -5.03
C ASN A 146 14.44 6.51 -6.20
N THR A 147 15.55 5.79 -6.06
CA THR A 147 16.53 5.53 -7.13
C THR A 147 16.79 4.03 -7.32
N GLY A 148 15.96 3.18 -6.73
CA GLY A 148 16.17 1.72 -6.65
C GLY A 148 15.34 0.89 -7.63
N ASP A 149 14.58 1.50 -8.54
CA ASP A 149 13.94 0.76 -9.63
C ASP A 149 14.96 0.45 -10.72
N MET A 150 14.96 -0.78 -11.24
CA MET A 150 15.97 -1.25 -12.18
C MET A 150 15.37 -2.14 -13.26
N VAL A 151 16.03 -2.17 -14.41
CA VAL A 151 15.78 -3.19 -15.43
C VAL A 151 17.01 -4.11 -15.51
N TYR A 152 16.78 -5.37 -15.20
CA TYR A 152 17.76 -6.45 -15.28
C TYR A 152 17.48 -7.32 -16.50
N ALA A 153 18.53 -7.66 -17.24
CA ALA A 153 18.49 -8.66 -18.30
C ALA A 153 19.37 -9.86 -17.93
N THR A 154 19.03 -11.05 -18.42
CA THR A 154 19.91 -12.20 -18.27
C THR A 154 21.07 -12.07 -19.26
N LYS A 155 22.29 -12.44 -18.89
CA LYS A 155 23.41 -12.48 -19.87
C LYS A 155 23.13 -13.38 -21.08
N LYS A 156 22.35 -14.45 -20.89
CA LYS A 156 21.94 -15.37 -21.94
C LYS A 156 21.05 -14.74 -23.02
N SER A 157 20.29 -13.69 -22.67
CA SER A 157 19.42 -12.98 -23.61
C SER A 157 20.18 -12.23 -24.71
N GLY A 158 21.46 -11.94 -24.49
CA GLY A 158 22.29 -11.13 -25.37
C GLY A 158 22.02 -9.62 -25.26
N ILE A 159 21.12 -9.19 -24.38
CA ILE A 159 20.79 -7.78 -24.15
C ILE A 159 21.94 -7.11 -23.40
N LYS A 160 22.45 -6.01 -23.97
CA LYS A 160 23.55 -5.21 -23.40
C LYS A 160 23.17 -3.74 -23.21
N ASP A 161 22.16 -3.27 -23.95
CA ASP A 161 21.69 -1.89 -23.94
C ASP A 161 20.17 -1.85 -24.16
N TRP A 162 19.55 -0.70 -23.91
CA TRP A 162 18.10 -0.49 -24.05
C TRP A 162 17.56 -0.82 -25.44
N LYS A 163 18.30 -0.50 -26.49
CA LYS A 163 17.95 -0.84 -27.90
C LYS A 163 17.81 -2.33 -28.15
N ASP A 164 18.53 -3.15 -27.39
CA ASP A 164 18.54 -4.60 -27.55
C ASP A 164 17.26 -5.25 -26.98
N LEU A 165 16.40 -4.47 -26.31
CA LEU A 165 15.07 -4.92 -25.87
C LEU A 165 14.11 -5.17 -27.05
N LYS A 166 14.43 -4.73 -28.27
CA LYS A 166 13.57 -4.97 -29.43
C LYS A 166 13.32 -6.46 -29.64
N GLY A 167 12.02 -6.84 -29.66
CA GLY A 167 11.57 -8.22 -29.80
C GLY A 167 11.79 -9.12 -28.57
N LYS A 168 12.30 -8.56 -27.46
CA LYS A 168 12.55 -9.31 -26.22
C LYS A 168 11.33 -9.35 -25.30
N THR A 169 11.28 -10.38 -24.47
CA THR A 169 10.25 -10.56 -23.45
C THR A 169 10.71 -10.01 -22.11
N VAL A 170 9.96 -9.05 -21.57
CA VAL A 170 10.25 -8.40 -20.29
C VAL A 170 9.10 -8.66 -19.31
N GLY A 171 9.41 -9.31 -18.18
CA GLY A 171 8.46 -9.45 -17.08
C GLY A 171 8.32 -8.13 -16.30
N VAL A 172 7.11 -7.67 -16.08
CA VAL A 172 6.87 -6.39 -15.41
C VAL A 172 5.54 -6.35 -14.67
N PRO A 173 5.50 -5.91 -13.40
CA PRO A 173 4.26 -5.59 -12.72
C PRO A 173 3.71 -4.26 -13.24
N LYS A 174 2.64 -4.32 -14.05
CA LYS A 174 2.05 -3.12 -14.66
C LYS A 174 1.41 -2.19 -13.61
N GLY A 175 1.46 -0.88 -13.85
CA GLY A 175 0.97 0.15 -12.92
C GLY A 175 1.92 0.40 -11.75
N THR A 176 3.19 -0.01 -11.86
CA THR A 176 4.22 0.18 -10.83
C THR A 176 5.41 0.97 -11.36
N SER A 177 6.34 1.31 -10.47
CA SER A 177 7.61 1.94 -10.84
C SER A 177 8.47 1.07 -11.76
N GLY A 178 8.33 -0.26 -11.69
CA GLY A 178 8.97 -1.18 -12.64
C GLY A 178 8.50 -0.93 -14.08
N GLU A 179 7.19 -0.77 -14.32
CA GLU A 179 6.68 -0.41 -15.65
C GLU A 179 7.19 0.97 -16.07
N MET A 180 7.23 1.91 -15.15
CA MET A 180 7.67 3.27 -15.43
C MET A 180 9.15 3.32 -15.88
N ILE A 181 10.06 2.65 -15.16
CA ILE A 181 11.47 2.59 -15.53
C ILE A 181 11.69 1.85 -16.85
N LEU A 182 10.90 0.80 -17.14
CA LEU A 182 10.92 0.11 -18.41
C LEU A 182 10.53 1.03 -19.57
N ASN A 183 9.44 1.79 -19.43
CA ASN A 183 8.98 2.71 -20.47
C ASN A 183 9.98 3.84 -20.74
N LEU A 184 10.58 4.39 -19.70
CA LEU A 184 11.69 5.35 -19.86
C LEU A 184 12.88 4.74 -20.58
N GLY A 185 13.23 3.50 -20.24
CA GLY A 185 14.31 2.77 -20.90
C GLY A 185 14.03 2.45 -22.38
N ILE A 186 12.79 2.06 -22.70
CA ILE A 186 12.33 1.85 -24.08
C ILE A 186 12.48 3.13 -24.89
N LYS A 187 12.00 4.27 -24.36
CA LYS A 187 12.16 5.59 -24.99
C LYS A 187 13.63 5.96 -25.17
N LYS A 188 14.47 5.73 -24.15
CA LYS A 188 15.92 5.97 -24.20
C LYS A 188 16.62 5.12 -25.25
N GLY A 189 16.17 3.87 -25.47
CA GLY A 189 16.65 2.98 -26.52
C GLY A 189 16.19 3.33 -27.94
N GLY A 190 15.38 4.39 -28.10
CA GLY A 190 14.80 4.77 -29.39
C GLY A 190 13.74 3.78 -29.88
N LEU A 191 13.16 3.00 -28.97
CA LEU A 191 12.12 2.01 -29.24
C LEU A 191 10.74 2.57 -28.93
N LYS A 192 9.72 1.88 -29.46
CA LYS A 192 8.32 2.11 -29.09
C LYS A 192 7.84 0.99 -28.15
N PRO A 193 6.78 1.21 -27.34
CA PRO A 193 6.24 0.17 -26.45
C PRO A 193 5.93 -1.14 -27.18
N GLU A 194 5.42 -1.09 -28.41
CA GLU A 194 5.10 -2.25 -29.25
C GLU A 194 6.33 -3.02 -29.76
N ASP A 195 7.51 -2.44 -29.71
CA ASP A 195 8.76 -3.13 -30.06
C ASP A 195 9.21 -4.13 -28.99
N VAL A 196 8.63 -4.08 -27.77
CA VAL A 196 9.01 -4.89 -26.62
C VAL A 196 7.82 -5.71 -26.13
N ASN A 197 8.02 -7.01 -25.94
CA ASN A 197 6.98 -7.87 -25.37
C ASN A 197 6.94 -7.74 -23.84
N ALA A 198 6.31 -6.67 -23.32
CA ALA A 198 6.14 -6.43 -21.88
C ALA A 198 4.99 -7.27 -21.32
N VAL A 199 5.31 -8.37 -20.64
CA VAL A 199 4.35 -9.32 -20.06
C VAL A 199 3.98 -8.89 -18.64
N ASN A 200 2.68 -8.63 -18.43
CA ASN A 200 2.18 -8.30 -17.10
C ASN A 200 2.22 -9.53 -16.19
N MET A 201 2.87 -9.38 -15.06
CA MET A 201 2.99 -10.39 -14.00
C MET A 201 2.82 -9.71 -12.65
N ASP A 202 2.41 -10.45 -11.62
CA ASP A 202 2.61 -9.96 -10.26
C ASP A 202 4.11 -9.99 -9.90
N VAL A 203 4.46 -9.37 -8.77
CA VAL A 203 5.87 -9.21 -8.36
C VAL A 203 6.57 -10.56 -8.21
N ALA A 204 5.92 -11.53 -7.55
CA ALA A 204 6.48 -12.85 -7.31
C ALA A 204 6.64 -13.64 -8.62
N GLY A 205 5.64 -13.52 -9.51
CA GLY A 205 5.67 -14.11 -10.84
C GLY A 205 6.80 -13.55 -11.72
N ALA A 206 7.05 -12.23 -11.67
CA ALA A 206 8.12 -11.57 -12.41
C ALA A 206 9.50 -12.05 -11.93
N VAL A 207 9.72 -12.12 -10.61
CA VAL A 207 10.96 -12.69 -10.02
C VAL A 207 11.15 -14.12 -10.47
N SER A 208 10.13 -14.97 -10.28
CA SER A 208 10.20 -16.40 -10.59
C SER A 208 10.44 -16.64 -12.09
N ALA A 209 9.78 -15.88 -12.96
CA ALA A 209 9.95 -15.99 -14.41
C ALA A 209 11.38 -15.62 -14.85
N PHE A 210 11.94 -14.55 -14.26
CA PHE A 210 13.31 -14.13 -14.56
C PHE A 210 14.34 -15.15 -14.06
N VAL A 211 14.22 -15.62 -12.82
CA VAL A 211 15.11 -16.64 -12.24
C VAL A 211 15.07 -17.93 -13.04
N ALA A 212 13.88 -18.35 -13.50
CA ALA A 212 13.70 -19.53 -14.35
C ALA A 212 14.12 -19.33 -15.82
N GLY A 213 14.55 -18.12 -16.22
CA GLY A 213 14.92 -17.79 -17.60
C GLY A 213 13.74 -17.86 -18.59
N LYS A 214 12.52 -17.62 -18.12
CA LYS A 214 11.30 -17.59 -18.94
C LYS A 214 11.04 -16.23 -19.58
N VAL A 215 11.72 -15.20 -19.10
CA VAL A 215 11.76 -13.85 -19.66
C VAL A 215 13.21 -13.44 -19.88
N ASP A 216 13.45 -12.59 -20.88
CA ASP A 216 14.80 -12.10 -21.23
C ASP A 216 15.28 -11.04 -20.24
N ALA A 217 14.34 -10.23 -19.73
CA ALA A 217 14.58 -9.16 -18.79
C ALA A 217 13.42 -9.03 -17.80
N VAL A 218 13.66 -8.30 -16.72
CA VAL A 218 12.65 -7.95 -15.71
C VAL A 218 12.81 -6.49 -15.31
N ALA A 219 11.70 -5.78 -15.12
CA ALA A 219 11.65 -4.42 -14.62
C ALA A 219 11.02 -4.43 -13.22
N ILE A 220 11.82 -4.13 -12.19
CA ILE A 220 11.47 -4.37 -10.80
C ILE A 220 12.27 -3.47 -9.87
N TRP A 221 11.99 -3.51 -8.58
CA TRP A 221 12.60 -2.67 -7.54
C TRP A 221 13.17 -3.49 -6.38
N SER A 222 13.97 -2.85 -5.55
CA SER A 222 14.46 -3.44 -4.30
C SER A 222 13.30 -3.58 -3.28
N PRO A 223 13.19 -4.71 -2.52
CA PRO A 223 14.24 -5.72 -2.30
C PRO A 223 14.31 -6.84 -3.35
N TYR A 224 13.41 -6.91 -4.32
CA TYR A 224 13.32 -8.02 -5.27
C TYR A 224 14.54 -8.10 -6.20
N THR A 225 15.19 -6.97 -6.49
CA THR A 225 16.48 -6.95 -7.19
C THR A 225 17.55 -7.73 -6.42
N SER A 226 17.63 -7.55 -5.10
CA SER A 226 18.56 -8.30 -4.25
C SER A 226 18.23 -9.80 -4.19
N GLU A 227 16.96 -10.15 -4.23
CA GLU A 227 16.50 -11.53 -4.29
C GLU A 227 16.93 -12.20 -5.61
N ILE A 228 16.72 -11.52 -6.74
CA ILE A 228 17.15 -11.97 -8.07
C ILE A 228 18.67 -12.14 -8.10
N GLU A 229 19.44 -11.17 -7.62
CA GLU A 229 20.90 -11.23 -7.58
C GLU A 229 21.41 -12.42 -6.77
N LYS A 230 20.75 -12.73 -5.65
CA LYS A 230 21.09 -13.89 -4.81
C LYS A 230 20.80 -15.22 -5.50
N GLN A 231 19.67 -15.33 -6.24
CA GLN A 231 19.26 -16.58 -6.87
C GLN A 231 19.96 -16.84 -8.20
N VAL A 232 20.17 -15.82 -9.02
CA VAL A 232 20.74 -15.92 -10.36
C VAL A 232 22.27 -15.76 -10.35
N GLY A 233 22.80 -15.01 -9.38
CA GLY A 233 24.18 -14.56 -9.32
C GLY A 233 24.41 -13.28 -10.13
N LYS A 234 25.05 -12.29 -9.52
CA LYS A 234 25.31 -10.97 -10.15
C LYS A 234 26.02 -11.07 -11.49
N ASP A 235 26.93 -12.03 -11.61
CA ASP A 235 27.69 -12.27 -12.84
C ASP A 235 26.84 -12.78 -14.01
N ASN A 236 25.62 -13.21 -13.80
CA ASN A 236 24.69 -13.67 -14.84
C ASN A 236 23.65 -12.61 -15.22
N ILE A 237 23.75 -11.42 -14.64
CA ILE A 237 22.81 -10.31 -14.82
C ILE A 237 23.50 -9.15 -15.53
N VAL A 238 22.75 -8.46 -16.39
CA VAL A 238 23.10 -7.17 -16.98
C VAL A 238 22.11 -6.15 -16.45
N LYS A 239 22.58 -5.16 -15.69
CA LYS A 239 21.79 -4.00 -15.30
C LYS A 239 21.74 -3.01 -16.47
N LEU A 240 20.57 -2.80 -17.06
CA LEU A 240 20.39 -1.85 -18.17
C LEU A 240 20.34 -0.40 -17.67
N GLY A 241 19.78 -0.18 -16.49
CA GLY A 241 19.72 1.13 -15.88
C GLY A 241 18.83 1.17 -14.64
N ASP A 242 18.83 2.35 -14.01
CA ASP A 242 18.04 2.69 -12.85
C ASP A 242 17.47 4.12 -12.97
N ASN A 243 16.71 4.56 -11.94
CA ASN A 243 16.07 5.88 -11.90
C ASN A 243 17.07 7.05 -12.06
N LYS A 244 18.31 6.92 -11.54
CA LYS A 244 19.32 8.00 -11.60
C LYS A 244 19.65 8.42 -13.03
N MET A 245 19.47 7.51 -14.00
CA MET A 245 19.68 7.80 -15.42
C MET A 245 18.73 8.86 -15.98
N PHE A 246 17.62 9.12 -15.28
CA PHE A 246 16.54 10.00 -15.74
C PHE A 246 16.43 11.29 -14.91
N PHE A 247 17.26 11.45 -13.88
CA PHE A 247 17.38 12.70 -13.14
C PHE A 247 18.11 13.76 -13.97
N PRO A 248 17.76 15.05 -13.81
CA PRO A 248 16.70 15.62 -12.96
C PRO A 248 15.35 15.75 -13.69
N GLU A 249 15.23 15.24 -14.93
CA GLU A 249 13.99 15.37 -15.72
C GLU A 249 12.79 14.70 -15.02
N TYR A 250 13.02 13.50 -14.50
CA TYR A 250 12.04 12.76 -13.73
C TYR A 250 12.56 12.50 -12.31
N VAL A 251 11.75 12.87 -11.33
CA VAL A 251 11.95 12.56 -9.91
C VAL A 251 10.91 11.51 -9.51
N PHE A 252 11.27 10.58 -8.66
CA PHE A 252 10.46 9.39 -8.35
C PHE A 252 10.02 9.40 -6.88
N PRO A 253 9.02 10.21 -6.50
CA PRO A 253 8.56 10.32 -5.12
C PRO A 253 7.77 9.08 -4.72
N GLN A 254 8.18 8.45 -3.63
CA GLN A 254 7.39 7.46 -2.90
C GLN A 254 6.42 8.19 -2.00
N SER A 255 5.20 7.69 -1.86
CA SER A 255 4.11 8.52 -1.36
C SER A 255 3.23 7.79 -0.35
N TRP A 256 2.71 8.53 0.60
CA TRP A 256 1.59 8.13 1.44
C TRP A 256 0.31 8.75 0.91
N VAL A 257 -0.67 7.91 0.65
CA VAL A 257 -1.96 8.29 0.08
C VAL A 257 -3.09 7.94 1.04
N VAL A 258 -4.15 8.72 1.00
CA VAL A 258 -5.36 8.51 1.81
C VAL A 258 -6.57 8.33 0.92
N ASN A 259 -7.49 7.48 1.34
CA ASN A 259 -8.80 7.34 0.73
C ASN A 259 -9.53 8.70 0.75
N PRO A 260 -10.01 9.23 -0.39
CA PRO A 260 -10.66 10.54 -0.46
C PRO A 260 -11.88 10.68 0.47
N LYS A 261 -12.66 9.59 0.62
CA LYS A 261 -13.79 9.55 1.53
C LYS A 261 -13.33 9.62 3.00
N PHE A 262 -12.30 8.83 3.36
CA PHE A 262 -11.74 8.84 4.71
C PHE A 262 -11.17 10.22 5.07
N LEU A 263 -10.44 10.87 4.14
CA LEU A 263 -9.91 12.22 4.32
C LEU A 263 -11.03 13.23 4.60
N LYS A 264 -12.16 13.11 3.89
CA LYS A 264 -13.31 14.01 4.05
C LYS A 264 -14.08 13.77 5.35
N GLU A 265 -14.28 12.50 5.72
CA GLU A 265 -15.14 12.11 6.84
C GLU A 265 -14.40 12.09 8.18
N LYS A 266 -13.09 11.82 8.16
CA LYS A 266 -12.25 11.63 9.38
C LYS A 266 -10.90 12.34 9.29
N PRO A 267 -10.85 13.63 8.92
CA PRO A 267 -9.59 14.36 8.74
C PRO A 267 -8.71 14.35 9.99
N GLU A 268 -9.32 14.32 11.18
CA GLU A 268 -8.59 14.26 12.46
C GLU A 268 -7.83 12.94 12.64
N LEU A 269 -8.30 11.83 12.06
CA LEU A 269 -7.56 10.56 12.11
C LEU A 269 -6.37 10.59 11.14
N VAL A 270 -6.51 11.26 9.99
CA VAL A 270 -5.39 11.47 9.06
C VAL A 270 -4.31 12.34 9.73
N GLU A 271 -4.69 13.41 10.42
CA GLU A 271 -3.76 14.25 11.18
C GLU A 271 -3.04 13.45 12.28
N LYS A 272 -3.76 12.61 13.02
CA LYS A 272 -3.16 11.73 14.05
C LYS A 272 -2.17 10.73 13.46
N PHE A 273 -2.52 10.10 12.33
CA PHE A 273 -1.61 9.23 11.60
C PHE A 273 -0.34 9.99 11.20
N LEU A 274 -0.51 11.15 10.57
CA LEU A 274 0.63 11.97 10.11
C LEU A 274 1.49 12.48 11.25
N ALA A 275 0.92 12.81 12.42
CA ALA A 275 1.69 13.21 13.60
C ALA A 275 2.62 12.09 14.09
N ALA A 276 2.15 10.84 14.07
CA ALA A 276 2.98 9.68 14.38
C ALA A 276 3.99 9.38 13.27
N TRP A 277 3.54 9.45 12.01
CA TRP A 277 4.38 9.25 10.82
C TRP A 277 5.57 10.22 10.78
N VAL A 278 5.34 11.50 11.04
CA VAL A 278 6.39 12.54 11.08
C VAL A 278 7.48 12.16 12.08
N LYS A 279 7.09 11.74 13.30
CA LYS A 279 8.06 11.29 14.32
C LYS A 279 8.84 10.07 13.85
N ALA A 280 8.17 9.10 13.25
CA ALA A 280 8.79 7.89 12.72
C ALA A 280 9.73 8.20 11.54
N ASN A 281 9.32 9.09 10.63
CA ASN A 281 10.12 9.53 9.49
C ASN A 281 11.43 10.21 9.96
N ASP A 282 11.32 11.20 10.83
CA ASP A 282 12.49 11.95 11.30
C ASP A 282 13.40 11.09 12.21
N TYR A 283 12.81 10.10 12.91
CA TYR A 283 13.57 9.12 13.70
C TYR A 283 14.39 8.19 12.79
N ARG A 284 13.78 7.60 11.75
CA ARG A 284 14.47 6.63 10.86
C ARG A 284 15.68 7.24 10.18
N ILE A 285 15.59 8.51 9.76
CA ILE A 285 16.69 9.22 9.10
C ILE A 285 17.91 9.34 10.00
N LYS A 286 17.69 9.54 11.30
CA LYS A 286 18.75 9.73 12.31
C LYS A 286 19.25 8.41 12.92
N ASN A 287 18.47 7.33 12.81
CA ASN A 287 18.74 6.05 13.49
C ASN A 287 18.63 4.87 12.51
N ILE A 288 19.33 4.98 11.37
CA ILE A 288 19.14 4.08 10.24
C ILE A 288 19.45 2.61 10.55
N GLU A 289 20.50 2.34 11.33
CA GLU A 289 20.91 0.97 11.70
C GLU A 289 19.87 0.27 12.59
N GLU A 290 19.31 0.97 13.57
CA GLU A 290 18.22 0.44 14.39
C GLU A 290 16.96 0.23 13.56
N THR A 291 16.66 1.17 12.68
CA THR A 291 15.53 1.13 11.76
C THR A 291 15.58 -0.11 10.88
N ILE A 292 16.74 -0.42 10.28
CA ILE A 292 16.94 -1.62 9.46
C ILE A 292 16.64 -2.88 10.28
N LYS A 293 17.19 -3.00 11.50
CA LYS A 293 16.98 -4.18 12.36
C LYS A 293 15.52 -4.38 12.74
N LEU A 294 14.84 -3.31 13.14
CA LEU A 294 13.41 -3.37 13.51
C LEU A 294 12.54 -3.74 12.28
N THR A 295 12.82 -3.12 11.13
CA THR A 295 12.10 -3.40 9.89
C THR A 295 12.35 -4.83 9.40
N ALA A 296 13.59 -5.32 9.45
CA ALA A 296 13.93 -6.70 9.09
C ALA A 296 13.18 -7.72 9.97
N LYS A 297 13.16 -7.49 11.28
CA LYS A 297 12.43 -8.33 12.25
C LYS A 297 10.93 -8.38 11.92
N TYR A 298 10.33 -7.26 11.57
CA TYR A 298 8.91 -7.16 11.30
C TYR A 298 8.53 -7.75 9.94
N THR A 299 9.28 -7.40 8.89
CA THR A 299 8.95 -7.78 7.51
C THR A 299 9.49 -9.14 7.10
N GLN A 300 10.46 -9.68 7.85
CA GLN A 300 11.26 -10.87 7.49
C GLN A 300 12.11 -10.68 6.22
N VAL A 301 12.33 -9.42 5.81
CA VAL A 301 13.26 -9.07 4.73
C VAL A 301 14.68 -9.00 5.31
N PRO A 302 15.70 -9.61 4.66
CA PRO A 302 17.07 -9.56 5.15
C PRO A 302 17.61 -8.12 5.30
N GLU A 303 18.36 -7.86 6.38
CA GLU A 303 18.95 -6.54 6.65
C GLU A 303 19.78 -6.00 5.48
N ASP A 304 20.57 -6.87 4.82
CA ASP A 304 21.37 -6.47 3.66
C ASP A 304 20.50 -5.96 2.50
N SER A 305 19.34 -6.56 2.29
CA SER A 305 18.40 -6.10 1.27
C SER A 305 17.77 -4.74 1.64
N LEU A 306 17.51 -4.50 2.93
CA LEU A 306 17.04 -3.20 3.41
C LEU A 306 18.13 -2.12 3.32
N LYS A 307 19.40 -2.47 3.56
CA LYS A 307 20.54 -1.56 3.36
C LYS A 307 20.65 -1.08 1.92
N VAL A 308 20.49 -1.98 0.94
CA VAL A 308 20.47 -1.60 -0.48
C VAL A 308 19.36 -0.58 -0.77
N GLN A 309 18.20 -0.72 -0.13
CA GLN A 309 17.11 0.25 -0.29
C GLN A 309 17.46 1.60 0.31
N VAL A 310 18.11 1.62 1.48
CA VAL A 310 18.63 2.86 2.09
C VAL A 310 19.60 3.58 1.16
N ASP A 311 20.55 2.84 0.56
CA ASP A 311 21.58 3.39 -0.33
C ASP A 311 21.00 3.93 -1.66
N THR A 312 19.78 3.50 -2.00
CA THR A 312 19.05 3.95 -3.20
C THR A 312 17.90 4.89 -2.89
N THR A 313 17.95 5.56 -1.73
CA THR A 313 16.91 6.46 -1.24
C THR A 313 17.48 7.84 -0.93
N GLU A 314 16.82 8.87 -1.42
CA GLU A 314 17.00 10.22 -0.93
C GLU A 314 15.90 10.53 0.09
N TRP A 315 16.28 10.53 1.37
CA TRP A 315 15.38 10.79 2.48
C TRP A 315 15.02 12.28 2.57
N ILE A 316 13.77 12.57 2.91
CA ILE A 316 13.29 13.94 3.10
C ILE A 316 12.82 14.11 4.53
N GLU A 317 13.55 14.93 5.31
CA GLU A 317 13.09 15.32 6.65
C GLU A 317 11.73 16.02 6.56
N SER A 318 10.89 15.78 7.57
CA SER A 318 9.52 16.31 7.57
C SER A 318 9.48 17.84 7.47
N LYS A 319 10.41 18.53 8.10
CA LYS A 319 10.51 19.99 8.00
C LYS A 319 10.87 20.47 6.58
N LYS A 320 11.77 19.76 5.89
CA LYS A 320 12.13 20.07 4.50
C LYS A 320 10.96 19.81 3.55
N GLN A 321 10.16 18.81 3.84
CA GLN A 321 8.96 18.51 3.06
C GLN A 321 7.91 19.63 3.15
N VAL A 322 7.82 20.35 4.30
CA VAL A 322 6.97 21.54 4.42
C VAL A 322 7.38 22.61 3.41
N ASP A 323 8.69 22.84 3.21
CA ASP A 323 9.17 23.81 2.21
C ASP A 323 8.77 23.38 0.80
N TYR A 324 8.96 22.10 0.46
CA TYR A 324 8.62 21.54 -0.84
C TYR A 324 7.11 21.55 -1.15
N PHE A 325 6.25 21.45 -0.14
CA PHE A 325 4.81 21.64 -0.34
C PHE A 325 4.47 23.12 -0.56
N LYS A 326 5.08 24.03 0.20
CA LYS A 326 4.78 25.47 0.12
C LYS A 326 5.28 26.14 -1.15
N ASP A 327 6.42 25.70 -1.67
CA ASP A 327 7.02 26.29 -2.90
C ASP A 327 6.56 25.61 -4.19
N GLY A 328 5.69 24.58 -4.08
CA GLY A 328 5.12 23.86 -5.20
C GLY A 328 6.06 22.81 -5.82
N THR A 329 7.21 22.53 -5.20
CA THR A 329 8.18 21.53 -5.67
C THR A 329 7.52 20.14 -5.79
N VAL A 330 6.77 19.70 -4.75
CA VAL A 330 6.06 18.40 -4.76
C VAL A 330 5.06 18.32 -5.91
N ILE A 331 4.29 19.39 -6.16
CA ILE A 331 3.33 19.45 -7.27
C ILE A 331 4.04 19.22 -8.60
N LYS A 332 5.17 19.91 -8.84
CA LYS A 332 5.95 19.78 -10.08
C LYS A 332 6.51 18.36 -10.27
N TRP A 333 6.91 17.68 -9.20
CA TRP A 333 7.39 16.30 -9.31
C TRP A 333 6.31 15.39 -9.88
N TYR A 334 5.08 15.47 -9.36
CA TYR A 334 3.97 14.64 -9.85
C TYR A 334 3.53 15.04 -11.25
N GLU A 335 3.39 16.33 -11.56
CA GLU A 335 3.01 16.79 -12.89
C GLU A 335 4.03 16.38 -13.98
N ASN A 336 5.33 16.25 -13.64
CA ASN A 336 6.31 15.69 -14.55
C ASN A 336 6.11 14.19 -14.78
N LEU A 337 5.80 13.41 -13.72
CA LEU A 337 5.47 12.00 -13.86
C LEU A 337 4.20 11.78 -14.68
N GLU A 338 3.21 12.65 -14.56
CA GLU A 338 1.97 12.54 -15.31
C GLU A 338 2.17 12.70 -16.81
N LYS A 339 3.12 13.51 -17.25
CA LYS A 339 3.50 13.60 -18.67
C LYS A 339 3.91 12.22 -19.20
N LEU A 340 4.71 11.48 -18.41
CA LEU A 340 5.09 10.12 -18.74
C LEU A 340 3.87 9.17 -18.73
N PHE A 341 2.95 9.34 -17.79
CA PHE A 341 1.74 8.53 -17.73
C PHE A 341 0.78 8.80 -18.90
N VAL A 342 0.71 10.02 -19.40
CA VAL A 342 -0.02 10.37 -20.63
C VAL A 342 0.66 9.71 -21.84
N GLU A 343 1.98 9.85 -21.98
CA GLU A 343 2.75 9.19 -23.06
C GLU A 343 2.53 7.67 -23.10
N ASN A 344 2.35 7.05 -21.93
CA ASN A 344 2.15 5.62 -21.77
C ASN A 344 0.67 5.18 -21.72
N GLY A 345 -0.25 6.10 -22.01
CA GLY A 345 -1.70 5.83 -22.07
C GLY A 345 -2.36 5.47 -20.74
N LYS A 346 -1.74 5.83 -19.59
CA LYS A 346 -2.32 5.65 -18.25
C LYS A 346 -3.27 6.80 -17.89
N LEU A 347 -3.00 7.98 -18.45
CA LEU A 347 -3.81 9.19 -18.36
C LEU A 347 -4.12 9.69 -19.76
N THR A 348 -5.23 10.38 -19.93
CA THR A 348 -5.61 11.04 -21.20
C THR A 348 -5.01 12.43 -21.34
N GLU A 349 -4.75 13.07 -20.20
CA GLU A 349 -4.16 14.41 -20.10
C GLU A 349 -3.42 14.55 -18.76
N VAL A 350 -2.57 15.56 -18.66
CA VAL A 350 -1.90 15.92 -17.39
C VAL A 350 -2.94 16.53 -16.45
N VAL A 351 -3.09 15.95 -15.28
CA VAL A 351 -4.00 16.42 -14.23
C VAL A 351 -3.25 17.41 -13.35
N LYS A 352 -3.88 18.50 -12.92
CA LYS A 352 -3.24 19.45 -12.00
C LYS A 352 -2.94 18.80 -10.67
N GLY A 353 -1.70 18.90 -10.22
CA GLY A 353 -1.22 18.22 -9.02
C GLY A 353 -1.98 18.61 -7.76
N ASP A 354 -2.50 19.84 -7.67
CA ASP A 354 -3.30 20.33 -6.54
C ASP A 354 -4.66 19.63 -6.39
N THR A 355 -5.13 18.90 -7.40
CA THR A 355 -6.39 18.13 -7.33
C THR A 355 -6.24 16.82 -6.57
N PHE A 356 -5.05 16.23 -6.50
CA PHE A 356 -4.80 14.94 -5.86
C PHE A 356 -3.66 14.97 -4.83
N VAL A 357 -2.93 16.09 -4.70
CA VAL A 357 -1.98 16.32 -3.59
C VAL A 357 -2.68 17.17 -2.53
N SER A 358 -2.82 16.63 -1.33
CA SER A 358 -3.55 17.25 -0.21
C SER A 358 -2.61 17.50 0.97
N PRO A 359 -1.77 18.56 0.93
CA PRO A 359 -0.74 18.80 1.94
C PRO A 359 -1.28 19.34 3.27
N ALA A 360 -2.52 19.82 3.30
CA ALA A 360 -3.08 20.53 4.46
C ALA A 360 -2.98 19.74 5.79
N PRO A 361 -3.31 18.43 5.87
CA PRO A 361 -3.15 17.67 7.11
C PRO A 361 -1.68 17.55 7.54
N PHE A 362 -0.75 17.40 6.59
CA PHE A 362 0.70 17.33 6.87
C PHE A 362 1.22 18.66 7.40
N LEU A 363 0.89 19.77 6.74
CA LEU A 363 1.31 21.12 7.13
C LEU A 363 0.79 21.52 8.51
N LYS A 364 -0.32 20.94 8.95
CA LYS A 364 -0.90 21.19 10.28
C LYS A 364 -0.14 20.50 11.41
N VAL A 365 0.45 19.33 11.16
CA VAL A 365 1.12 18.52 12.18
C VAL A 365 2.63 18.76 12.27
N VAL A 366 3.30 19.24 11.23
CA VAL A 366 4.70 19.61 11.25
C VAL A 366 4.86 21.05 11.76
N LYS A 367 5.50 21.21 12.90
CA LYS A 367 5.72 22.50 13.56
C LYS A 367 7.16 23.03 13.33
#